data_900ced119e0be51a891ca1a3ff5a778f
#
_entry.id   900ced119e0be51a891ca1a3ff5a778f
#
_cell.length_a   1.000
_cell.length_b   1.000
_cell.length_c   1.000
_cell.angle_alpha   90.00
_cell.angle_beta   90.00
_cell.angle_gamma   90.00
#
_symmetry.space_group_name_H-M   'P 1'
#
loop_
_entity.id
_entity.type
_entity.pdbx_description
1 polymer ?
#
loop_
_entity_poly.entity_id
_entity_poly.type
_entity_poly.pdbx_seq_one_letter_code
_entity_poly.pdbx_strand_id
1 'polypeptide(L)'
;MVLSSSQQITENESGGDLTTTLSQDADAIQRSIDMSGLAGEAPSVVPGYRILKPIGQGKYGSVWLAREQNTGKQVAIKFYTHRRGVDWSLLGREVEKLAVLYTSRNIVGLLAVGWDHDPPYYVMEYLENGSLATRLDSGPLAISDAVRIATRVCQALVHAHGSGILHCDLKPANILLDQDFEPRLCDFGQSRLADEQSHSLGTLFFMAPEQADLKAVPDARWDVYALGALIYNMLTGSPPFRNEENESRLSQTSSLEDRLSIYRKLVYSSPKPARHRRVSRVDQQLIEIIDRCLATDPAKRFPNAQAVLDKLTSRERFRARRPLILLGLVLPLLLLLCIVPLAFETMKDAVNTTQENLTRRALESDVLSANLLADSINRELEDRRHELETLAADSLFRESVAELATKITADREPLTLRLDRLKRENDERLKELSRVLDSSWFLLDSAGIQRWRSPKSPRADEN
;
A
#
# COMPACT_ATOMS: atom_id res chain seq x y z
N MET A 1 14.08 -69.05 -58.43
CA MET A 1 12.63 -69.13 -58.82
C MET A 1 11.94 -68.16 -57.87
N VAL A 2 11.76 -66.90 -58.31
CA VAL A 2 10.44 -66.31 -58.69
C VAL A 2 9.56 -66.07 -57.41
N LEU A 3 9.09 -64.92 -57.00
CA LEU A 3 8.53 -63.66 -57.55
C LEU A 3 8.32 -62.73 -56.36
N SER A 4 8.70 -61.45 -56.33
CA SER A 4 8.02 -60.25 -56.76
C SER A 4 6.56 -60.14 -56.32
N SER A 5 6.22 -59.16 -55.52
CA SER A 5 5.01 -58.34 -55.75
C SER A 5 5.04 -57.08 -54.89
N SER A 6 5.06 -55.98 -55.57
CA SER A 6 4.71 -54.63 -55.15
C SER A 6 3.20 -54.51 -54.91
N GLN A 7 2.76 -53.74 -54.04
CA GLN A 7 1.48 -52.97 -54.06
C GLN A 7 1.62 -51.74 -53.14
N GLN A 8 1.74 -50.61 -53.66
CA GLN A 8 0.86 -49.51 -54.09
C GLN A 8 -0.27 -49.15 -53.08
N ILE A 9 -0.03 -48.08 -52.44
CA ILE A 9 -0.80 -46.83 -52.29
C ILE A 9 -2.33 -46.96 -52.28
N THR A 10 -2.95 -46.47 -51.26
CA THR A 10 -4.08 -45.54 -51.37
C THR A 10 -4.02 -44.51 -50.24
N GLU A 11 -3.95 -43.26 -50.67
CA GLU A 11 -4.29 -42.05 -49.88
C GLU A 11 -5.70 -42.16 -49.36
N ASN A 12 -5.89 -41.78 -48.13
CA ASN A 12 -7.15 -41.20 -47.70
C ASN A 12 -6.90 -40.09 -46.69
N GLU A 13 -7.15 -38.88 -47.13
CA GLU A 13 -7.28 -37.69 -46.32
C GLU A 13 -8.44 -37.83 -45.34
N SER A 14 -8.22 -37.52 -44.10
CA SER A 14 -9.12 -36.67 -43.32
C SER A 14 -8.61 -36.46 -41.89
N GLY A 15 -8.32 -35.23 -41.55
CA GLY A 15 -8.68 -34.66 -40.24
C GLY A 15 -7.75 -34.90 -39.08
N GLY A 16 -6.78 -34.03 -38.89
CA GLY A 16 -6.47 -33.37 -37.60
C GLY A 16 -6.05 -34.21 -36.42
N ASP A 17 -4.75 -34.37 -36.18
CA ASP A 17 -4.20 -34.00 -34.89
C ASP A 17 -2.67 -33.86 -35.02
N LEU A 18 -2.18 -32.64 -34.80
CA LEU A 18 -0.75 -32.29 -34.87
C LEU A 18 -0.07 -32.59 -33.57
N THR A 19 0.26 -33.83 -33.34
CA THR A 19 1.40 -34.19 -32.44
C THR A 19 2.56 -34.60 -33.32
N THR A 20 3.30 -33.63 -33.81
CA THR A 20 4.58 -33.88 -34.48
C THR A 20 5.59 -34.30 -33.40
N THR A 21 5.61 -35.54 -33.08
CA THR A 21 6.73 -36.18 -32.42
C THR A 21 7.93 -36.13 -33.39
N LEU A 22 8.95 -35.35 -33.05
CA LEU A 22 10.20 -35.31 -33.81
C LEU A 22 10.70 -36.75 -33.97
N SER A 23 11.00 -37.13 -35.22
CA SER A 23 11.55 -38.45 -35.60
C SER A 23 12.81 -38.67 -34.77
N GLN A 24 12.75 -39.58 -33.82
CA GLN A 24 13.92 -40.04 -33.08
C GLN A 24 14.74 -40.97 -34.02
N ASP A 25 16.05 -40.85 -33.94
CA ASP A 25 16.97 -41.81 -34.59
C ASP A 25 16.65 -43.22 -34.10
N ALA A 26 16.77 -44.24 -35.00
CA ALA A 26 16.43 -45.63 -34.71
C ALA A 26 17.16 -46.17 -33.46
N ASP A 27 18.41 -45.72 -33.23
CA ASP A 27 19.19 -46.04 -32.00
C ASP A 27 18.64 -45.33 -30.76
N ALA A 28 18.00 -44.17 -30.90
CA ALA A 28 17.34 -43.47 -29.78
C ALA A 28 15.98 -44.10 -29.44
N ILE A 29 15.29 -44.63 -30.47
CA ILE A 29 14.05 -45.39 -30.27
C ILE A 29 14.37 -46.73 -29.60
N GLN A 30 15.38 -47.46 -30.08
CA GLN A 30 15.79 -48.71 -29.44
C GLN A 30 16.24 -48.54 -28.01
N ARG A 31 17.02 -47.50 -27.72
CA ARG A 31 17.40 -47.11 -26.35
C ARG A 31 16.19 -46.73 -25.49
N SER A 32 15.18 -46.06 -26.07
CA SER A 32 13.94 -45.71 -25.37
C SER A 32 13.08 -46.96 -25.10
N ILE A 33 13.06 -47.93 -26.02
CA ILE A 33 12.36 -49.21 -25.88
C ILE A 33 13.06 -50.08 -24.84
N ASP A 34 14.37 -50.17 -24.87
CA ASP A 34 15.17 -50.92 -23.86
C ASP A 34 15.01 -50.29 -22.46
N MET A 35 14.89 -48.99 -22.37
CA MET A 35 14.58 -48.27 -21.09
C MET A 35 13.12 -48.39 -20.69
N SER A 36 12.16 -48.46 -21.63
CA SER A 36 10.74 -48.67 -21.29
C SER A 36 10.41 -50.10 -20.94
N GLY A 37 11.18 -51.07 -21.44
CA GLY A 37 11.10 -52.47 -21.01
C GLY A 37 11.51 -52.70 -19.55
N LEU A 38 12.30 -51.80 -18.96
CA LEU A 38 12.66 -51.75 -17.54
C LEU A 38 11.70 -50.93 -16.65
N ALA A 39 10.65 -50.36 -17.22
CA ALA A 39 9.71 -49.48 -16.51
C ALA A 39 8.84 -50.19 -15.47
N GLY A 40 8.91 -51.49 -15.37
CA GLY A 40 8.12 -52.31 -14.42
C GLY A 40 8.89 -52.81 -13.18
N GLU A 41 10.20 -52.85 -13.22
CA GLU A 41 11.00 -53.35 -12.10
C GLU A 41 11.99 -52.32 -11.58
N ALA A 42 12.08 -52.22 -10.27
CA ALA A 42 13.05 -51.31 -9.64
C ALA A 42 14.49 -51.77 -9.99
N PRO A 43 15.44 -50.81 -10.19
CA PRO A 43 16.81 -51.15 -10.60
C PRO A 43 17.56 -52.07 -9.64
N SER A 44 17.21 -51.98 -8.33
CA SER A 44 17.75 -52.88 -7.29
C SER A 44 16.89 -52.89 -6.02
N VAL A 45 17.13 -53.85 -5.14
CA VAL A 45 16.53 -53.93 -3.81
C VAL A 45 17.29 -52.96 -2.90
N VAL A 46 16.56 -52.11 -2.18
CA VAL A 46 17.13 -51.15 -1.20
C VAL A 46 16.86 -51.66 0.20
N PRO A 47 17.90 -51.97 1.02
CA PRO A 47 17.70 -52.46 2.39
C PRO A 47 16.90 -51.47 3.23
N GLY A 48 15.88 -51.98 3.95
CA GLY A 48 14.99 -51.16 4.80
C GLY A 48 13.88 -50.41 4.06
N TYR A 49 13.80 -50.48 2.74
CA TYR A 49 12.79 -49.83 1.94
C TYR A 49 12.05 -50.78 1.02
N ARG A 50 10.76 -50.62 0.92
CA ARG A 50 9.92 -51.30 -0.07
C ARG A 50 9.60 -50.34 -1.22
N ILE A 51 10.14 -50.60 -2.40
CA ILE A 51 9.90 -49.84 -3.59
C ILE A 51 8.47 -50.07 -4.07
N LEU A 52 7.74 -49.02 -4.45
CA LEU A 52 6.34 -49.06 -4.81
C LEU A 52 6.08 -48.80 -6.29
N LYS A 53 6.55 -47.67 -6.83
CA LYS A 53 6.33 -47.28 -8.24
C LYS A 53 7.34 -46.23 -8.68
N PRO A 54 7.63 -46.13 -9.98
CA PRO A 54 8.38 -45.01 -10.52
C PRO A 54 7.59 -43.72 -10.40
N ILE A 55 8.24 -42.60 -10.07
CA ILE A 55 7.63 -41.26 -9.95
C ILE A 55 8.32 -40.20 -10.80
N GLY A 56 9.51 -40.54 -11.33
CA GLY A 56 10.26 -39.65 -12.20
C GLY A 56 11.37 -40.39 -12.92
N GLN A 57 11.66 -39.92 -14.15
CA GLN A 57 12.81 -40.39 -14.91
C GLN A 57 13.60 -39.16 -15.32
N GLY A 58 14.86 -39.14 -15.00
CA GLY A 58 15.77 -38.05 -15.32
C GLY A 58 16.97 -38.57 -16.15
N LYS A 59 17.77 -37.62 -16.60
CA LYS A 59 18.94 -37.89 -17.43
C LYS A 59 19.95 -38.87 -16.78
N TYR A 60 20.09 -38.83 -15.47
CA TYR A 60 21.09 -39.58 -14.70
C TYR A 60 20.50 -40.77 -13.95
N GLY A 61 19.22 -41.06 -14.15
CA GLY A 61 18.59 -42.17 -13.46
C GLY A 61 17.09 -42.02 -13.26
N SER A 62 16.54 -42.89 -12.45
CA SER A 62 15.10 -42.96 -12.16
C SER A 62 14.82 -42.65 -10.70
N VAL A 63 13.68 -42.01 -10.43
CA VAL A 63 13.19 -41.70 -9.09
C VAL A 63 11.98 -42.58 -8.79
N TRP A 64 12.03 -43.27 -7.65
CA TRP A 64 11.00 -44.21 -7.23
C TRP A 64 10.39 -43.80 -5.90
N LEU A 65 9.07 -43.95 -5.81
CA LEU A 65 8.36 -43.91 -4.53
C LEU A 65 8.68 -45.22 -3.78
N ALA A 66 9.05 -45.10 -2.53
CA ALA A 66 9.29 -46.23 -1.65
C ALA A 66 8.65 -45.99 -0.28
N ARG A 67 8.51 -47.06 0.50
CA ARG A 67 8.08 -47.02 1.89
C ARG A 67 9.17 -47.55 2.80
N GLU A 68 9.57 -46.78 3.78
CA GLU A 68 10.48 -47.25 4.82
C GLU A 68 9.78 -48.31 5.67
N GLN A 69 10.43 -49.46 5.82
CA GLN A 69 9.80 -50.64 6.44
C GLN A 69 9.53 -50.49 7.93
N ASN A 70 10.40 -49.74 8.63
CA ASN A 70 10.31 -49.59 10.09
C ASN A 70 9.25 -48.57 10.50
N THR A 71 9.13 -47.42 9.78
CA THR A 71 8.23 -46.32 10.15
C THR A 71 6.98 -46.28 9.29
N GLY A 72 6.97 -46.94 8.14
CA GLY A 72 5.91 -46.86 7.14
C GLY A 72 5.91 -45.54 6.36
N LYS A 73 6.88 -44.66 6.60
CA LYS A 73 6.99 -43.33 5.93
C LYS A 73 7.27 -43.52 4.44
N GLN A 74 6.60 -42.70 3.62
CA GLN A 74 6.90 -42.64 2.19
C GLN A 74 8.14 -41.78 1.95
N VAL A 75 9.03 -42.29 1.07
CA VAL A 75 10.27 -41.63 0.68
C VAL A 75 10.46 -41.72 -0.83
N ALA A 76 11.30 -40.87 -1.39
CA ALA A 76 11.70 -40.95 -2.78
C ALA A 76 13.14 -41.49 -2.85
N ILE A 77 13.38 -42.46 -3.72
CA ILE A 77 14.72 -43.04 -3.95
C ILE A 77 15.14 -42.73 -5.37
N LYS A 78 16.23 -41.99 -5.50
CA LYS A 78 16.83 -41.69 -6.81
C LYS A 78 18.00 -42.65 -7.06
N PHE A 79 17.85 -43.49 -8.11
CA PHE A 79 18.87 -44.39 -8.58
C PHE A 79 19.65 -43.76 -9.73
N TYR A 80 20.95 -43.99 -9.77
CA TYR A 80 21.82 -43.57 -10.86
C TYR A 80 22.08 -44.76 -11.79
N THR A 81 21.52 -44.76 -13.00
CA THR A 81 21.50 -45.91 -13.91
C THR A 81 22.42 -45.75 -15.13
N HIS A 82 23.38 -44.90 -15.10
CA HIS A 82 24.22 -44.64 -16.27
C HIS A 82 25.27 -45.78 -16.49
N ARG A 83 25.11 -46.52 -17.55
CA ARG A 83 25.93 -47.70 -17.90
C ARG A 83 27.26 -47.41 -18.62
N ARG A 84 27.62 -46.14 -18.92
CA ARG A 84 28.89 -45.82 -19.62
C ARG A 84 29.55 -44.60 -19.01
N GLY A 85 30.56 -44.84 -18.17
CA GLY A 85 31.57 -43.85 -17.83
C GLY A 85 31.06 -42.58 -17.08
N VAL A 86 29.98 -42.69 -16.29
CA VAL A 86 29.59 -41.59 -15.43
C VAL A 86 30.64 -41.42 -14.36
N ASP A 87 31.13 -40.20 -14.31
CA ASP A 87 31.99 -39.77 -13.25
C ASP A 87 31.17 -39.77 -11.92
N TRP A 88 31.41 -40.76 -11.07
CA TRP A 88 30.81 -40.88 -9.73
C TRP A 88 31.01 -39.62 -8.90
N SER A 89 31.94 -38.74 -9.32
CA SER A 89 32.15 -37.44 -8.74
C SER A 89 30.92 -36.53 -8.85
N LEU A 90 30.05 -36.73 -9.85
CA LEU A 90 28.81 -35.93 -10.01
C LEU A 90 27.77 -36.28 -8.95
N LEU A 91 27.58 -37.59 -8.68
CA LEU A 91 26.72 -38.08 -7.62
C LEU A 91 27.23 -37.60 -6.26
N GLY A 92 28.57 -37.81 -6.02
CA GLY A 92 29.22 -37.35 -4.79
C GLY A 92 28.94 -35.87 -4.51
N ARG A 93 29.16 -35.01 -5.51
CA ARG A 93 28.92 -33.57 -5.40
C ARG A 93 27.43 -33.19 -5.14
N GLU A 94 26.48 -33.91 -5.73
CA GLU A 94 25.06 -33.69 -5.48
C GLU A 94 24.69 -34.03 -4.04
N VAL A 95 25.13 -35.19 -3.56
CA VAL A 95 24.89 -35.67 -2.20
C VAL A 95 25.61 -34.80 -1.16
N GLU A 96 26.87 -34.42 -1.40
CA GLU A 96 27.59 -33.48 -0.52
C GLU A 96 26.84 -32.16 -0.36
N LYS A 97 26.33 -31.58 -1.47
CA LYS A 97 25.53 -30.35 -1.42
C LYS A 97 24.26 -30.54 -0.61
N LEU A 98 23.52 -31.63 -0.86
CA LEU A 98 22.29 -31.92 -0.09
C LEU A 98 22.61 -32.15 1.39
N ALA A 99 23.72 -32.82 1.71
CA ALA A 99 24.18 -33.07 3.08
C ALA A 99 24.54 -31.77 3.80
N VAL A 100 25.12 -30.76 3.11
CA VAL A 100 25.39 -29.43 3.69
C VAL A 100 24.12 -28.65 3.92
N LEU A 101 23.12 -28.80 3.04
CA LEU A 101 21.90 -28.02 3.02
C LEU A 101 20.73 -28.61 3.87
N TYR A 102 20.96 -29.73 4.56
CA TYR A 102 19.90 -30.51 5.26
C TYR A 102 19.13 -29.74 6.32
N THR A 103 19.66 -28.64 6.86
CA THR A 103 19.00 -27.84 7.90
C THR A 103 17.90 -26.92 7.36
N SER A 104 17.83 -26.72 6.05
CA SER A 104 16.86 -25.86 5.44
C SER A 104 15.52 -26.55 5.20
N ARG A 105 14.45 -26.04 5.78
CA ARG A 105 13.09 -26.53 5.54
C ARG A 105 12.57 -26.27 4.11
N ASN A 106 13.22 -25.39 3.36
CA ASN A 106 12.83 -25.04 1.99
C ASN A 106 13.62 -25.84 0.93
N ILE A 107 14.40 -26.82 1.37
CA ILE A 107 15.17 -27.72 0.53
C ILE A 107 14.76 -29.16 0.84
N VAL A 108 14.72 -30.01 -0.17
CA VAL A 108 14.39 -31.44 -0.02
C VAL A 108 15.43 -32.12 0.86
N GLY A 109 14.98 -32.78 1.92
CA GLY A 109 15.85 -33.41 2.90
C GLY A 109 16.47 -34.72 2.37
N LEU A 110 17.77 -34.88 2.51
CA LEU A 110 18.49 -36.14 2.29
C LEU A 110 18.32 -37.04 3.52
N LEU A 111 17.90 -38.30 3.32
CA LEU A 111 17.60 -39.23 4.41
C LEU A 111 18.70 -40.35 4.52
N ALA A 112 19.14 -40.90 3.39
CA ALA A 112 20.13 -41.93 3.35
C ALA A 112 20.87 -41.99 1.99
N VAL A 113 22.01 -42.61 1.95
CA VAL A 113 22.82 -42.83 0.73
C VAL A 113 23.32 -44.25 0.68
N GLY A 114 23.20 -44.88 -0.49
CA GLY A 114 23.74 -46.22 -0.77
C GLY A 114 24.80 -46.16 -1.85
N TRP A 115 26.05 -45.87 -1.47
CA TRP A 115 27.20 -45.78 -2.40
C TRP A 115 27.62 -47.11 -2.97
N ASP A 116 27.60 -48.14 -2.13
CA ASP A 116 28.14 -49.47 -2.46
C ASP A 116 27.11 -50.35 -3.19
N HIS A 117 25.98 -49.80 -3.55
CA HIS A 117 24.96 -50.51 -4.32
C HIS A 117 25.10 -50.30 -5.83
N ASP A 118 24.73 -51.29 -6.60
CA ASP A 118 24.63 -51.19 -8.07
C ASP A 118 23.19 -51.35 -8.53
N PRO A 119 22.59 -50.27 -9.06
CA PRO A 119 23.12 -48.91 -9.16
C PRO A 119 23.13 -48.18 -7.81
N PRO A 120 24.02 -47.20 -7.59
CA PRO A 120 24.01 -46.39 -6.41
C PRO A 120 22.77 -45.52 -6.36
N TYR A 121 22.38 -45.18 -5.14
CA TYR A 121 21.17 -44.43 -4.89
C TYR A 121 21.33 -43.48 -3.72
N TYR A 122 20.41 -42.51 -3.62
CA TYR A 122 20.12 -41.80 -2.37
C TYR A 122 18.62 -41.76 -2.10
N VAL A 123 18.28 -41.66 -0.82
CA VAL A 123 16.90 -41.57 -0.29
C VAL A 123 16.65 -40.14 0.18
N MET A 124 15.55 -39.59 -0.25
CA MET A 124 15.12 -38.23 0.11
C MET A 124 13.65 -38.19 0.53
N GLU A 125 13.25 -37.10 1.12
CA GLU A 125 11.83 -36.84 1.43
C GLU A 125 10.97 -36.98 0.18
N TYR A 126 9.80 -37.65 0.34
CA TYR A 126 8.79 -37.70 -0.70
C TYR A 126 7.79 -36.55 -0.47
N LEU A 127 7.48 -35.80 -1.52
CA LEU A 127 6.58 -34.66 -1.50
C LEU A 127 5.37 -34.97 -2.39
N GLU A 128 4.19 -34.99 -1.75
CA GLU A 128 2.98 -35.64 -2.28
C GLU A 128 2.35 -34.90 -3.47
N ASN A 129 2.50 -33.57 -3.50
CA ASN A 129 1.87 -32.71 -4.52
C ASN A 129 2.73 -32.54 -5.77
N GLY A 130 3.80 -33.34 -5.91
CA GLY A 130 4.65 -33.35 -7.11
C GLY A 130 5.42 -32.04 -7.32
N SER A 131 5.69 -31.69 -8.58
CA SER A 131 6.47 -30.51 -8.92
C SER A 131 5.59 -29.29 -9.19
N LEU A 132 6.19 -28.11 -9.05
CA LEU A 132 5.57 -26.86 -9.48
C LEU A 132 5.29 -26.84 -10.99
N ALA A 133 6.08 -27.59 -11.81
CA ALA A 133 5.80 -27.75 -13.22
C ALA A 133 4.44 -28.39 -13.44
N THR A 134 4.20 -29.55 -12.80
CA THR A 134 2.89 -30.25 -12.85
C THR A 134 1.75 -29.36 -12.37
N ARG A 135 1.99 -28.54 -11.33
CA ARG A 135 0.97 -27.58 -10.85
C ARG A 135 0.67 -26.50 -11.91
N LEU A 136 1.68 -26.07 -12.66
CA LEU A 136 1.54 -25.04 -13.70
C LEU A 136 0.89 -25.57 -14.97
N ASP A 137 0.83 -26.90 -15.20
CA ASP A 137 0.03 -27.49 -16.29
C ASP A 137 -1.47 -27.16 -16.18
N SER A 138 -1.93 -26.91 -14.95
CA SER A 138 -3.31 -26.45 -14.68
C SER A 138 -3.51 -24.94 -14.90
N GLY A 139 -2.46 -24.21 -15.30
CA GLY A 139 -2.49 -22.78 -15.58
C GLY A 139 -1.73 -21.91 -14.57
N PRO A 140 -1.73 -20.59 -14.80
CA PRO A 140 -1.04 -19.61 -13.95
C PRO A 140 -1.53 -19.63 -12.51
N LEU A 141 -0.67 -19.19 -11.59
CA LEU A 141 -0.99 -19.09 -10.17
C LEU A 141 -1.60 -17.73 -9.82
N ALA A 142 -2.34 -17.70 -8.72
CA ALA A 142 -2.70 -16.45 -8.07
C ALA A 142 -1.43 -15.71 -7.62
N ILE A 143 -1.48 -14.37 -7.62
CA ILE A 143 -0.32 -13.53 -7.24
C ILE A 143 0.18 -13.85 -5.82
N SER A 144 -0.74 -14.12 -4.88
CA SER A 144 -0.40 -14.52 -3.50
C SER A 144 0.44 -15.78 -3.46
N ASP A 145 0.03 -16.80 -4.22
CA ASP A 145 0.72 -18.09 -4.24
C ASP A 145 2.07 -17.99 -4.95
N ALA A 146 2.12 -17.28 -6.08
CA ALA A 146 3.36 -17.03 -6.80
C ALA A 146 4.39 -16.29 -5.93
N VAL A 147 3.96 -15.28 -5.16
CA VAL A 147 4.84 -14.55 -4.24
C VAL A 147 5.25 -15.41 -3.04
N ARG A 148 4.33 -16.19 -2.46
CA ARG A 148 4.61 -17.10 -1.37
C ARG A 148 5.68 -18.13 -1.78
N ILE A 149 5.47 -18.79 -2.93
CA ILE A 149 6.43 -19.75 -3.49
C ILE A 149 7.78 -19.07 -3.77
N ALA A 150 7.79 -17.92 -4.44
CA ALA A 150 9.01 -17.16 -4.72
C ALA A 150 9.77 -16.80 -3.43
N THR A 151 9.08 -16.40 -2.37
CA THR A 151 9.68 -16.06 -1.09
C THR A 151 10.36 -17.27 -0.45
N ARG A 152 9.73 -18.47 -0.47
CA ARG A 152 10.30 -19.70 0.04
C ARG A 152 11.50 -20.18 -0.79
N VAL A 153 11.39 -20.08 -2.12
CA VAL A 153 12.53 -20.37 -3.03
C VAL A 153 13.69 -19.41 -2.78
N CYS A 154 13.43 -18.11 -2.57
CA CYS A 154 14.47 -17.17 -2.16
C CYS A 154 15.15 -17.59 -0.87
N GLN A 155 14.39 -18.03 0.14
CA GLN A 155 14.94 -18.50 1.42
C GLN A 155 15.84 -19.73 1.23
N ALA A 156 15.44 -20.68 0.35
CA ALA A 156 16.27 -21.82 -0.01
C ALA A 156 17.59 -21.39 -0.69
N LEU A 157 17.49 -20.46 -1.67
CA LEU A 157 18.67 -19.93 -2.36
C LEU A 157 19.59 -19.14 -1.43
N VAL A 158 19.04 -18.34 -0.52
CA VAL A 158 19.85 -17.61 0.48
C VAL A 158 20.63 -18.58 1.36
N HIS A 159 20.01 -19.67 1.82
CA HIS A 159 20.67 -20.70 2.61
C HIS A 159 21.78 -21.38 1.79
N ALA A 160 21.50 -21.77 0.55
CA ALA A 160 22.47 -22.42 -0.34
C ALA A 160 23.65 -21.49 -0.66
N HIS A 161 23.38 -20.22 -1.03
CA HIS A 161 24.44 -19.24 -1.33
C HIS A 161 25.30 -18.93 -0.10
N GLY A 162 24.69 -18.90 1.10
CA GLY A 162 25.43 -18.77 2.36
C GLY A 162 26.41 -19.91 2.63
N SER A 163 26.11 -21.09 2.08
CA SER A 163 26.99 -22.27 2.12
C SER A 163 27.93 -22.38 0.90
N GLY A 164 28.01 -21.34 0.06
CA GLY A 164 28.82 -21.33 -1.16
C GLY A 164 28.27 -22.19 -2.31
N ILE A 165 27.00 -22.60 -2.22
CA ILE A 165 26.37 -23.49 -3.20
C ILE A 165 25.41 -22.68 -4.07
N LEU A 166 25.64 -22.66 -5.39
CA LEU A 166 24.73 -22.11 -6.38
C LEU A 166 23.85 -23.21 -6.95
N HIS A 167 22.59 -22.88 -7.30
CA HIS A 167 21.66 -23.85 -7.88
C HIS A 167 21.91 -24.06 -9.38
N CYS A 168 22.01 -22.99 -10.13
CA CYS A 168 22.30 -22.91 -11.56
C CYS A 168 21.32 -23.61 -12.53
N ASP A 169 20.28 -24.29 -12.04
CA ASP A 169 19.21 -24.93 -12.85
C ASP A 169 17.82 -24.72 -12.20
N LEU A 170 17.57 -23.52 -11.73
CA LEU A 170 16.28 -23.19 -11.10
C LEU A 170 15.17 -23.16 -12.15
N LYS A 171 14.19 -24.05 -12.01
CA LYS A 171 13.03 -24.19 -12.88
C LYS A 171 11.85 -24.83 -12.13
N PRO A 172 10.61 -24.78 -12.63
CA PRO A 172 9.45 -25.35 -11.94
C PRO A 172 9.56 -26.85 -11.64
N ALA A 173 10.25 -27.63 -12.49
CA ALA A 173 10.45 -29.08 -12.28
C ALA A 173 11.31 -29.38 -11.04
N ASN A 174 12.20 -28.48 -10.66
CA ASN A 174 13.12 -28.61 -9.52
C ASN A 174 12.57 -27.99 -8.22
N ILE A 175 11.27 -27.65 -8.22
CA ILE A 175 10.55 -27.18 -7.03
C ILE A 175 9.43 -28.17 -6.77
N LEU A 176 9.54 -28.92 -5.69
CA LEU A 176 8.54 -29.88 -5.25
C LEU A 176 7.61 -29.23 -4.22
N LEU A 177 6.37 -29.70 -4.17
CA LEU A 177 5.33 -29.17 -3.28
C LEU A 177 4.99 -30.24 -2.24
N ASP A 178 5.06 -29.88 -0.96
CA ASP A 178 4.65 -30.75 0.12
C ASP A 178 3.10 -30.79 0.28
N GLN A 179 2.59 -31.54 1.25
CA GLN A 179 1.16 -31.68 1.49
C GLN A 179 0.43 -30.35 1.72
N ASP A 180 1.12 -29.32 2.21
CA ASP A 180 0.59 -27.99 2.45
C ASP A 180 0.84 -27.02 1.26
N PHE A 181 1.30 -27.57 0.11
CA PHE A 181 1.73 -26.81 -1.07
C PHE A 181 2.87 -25.84 -0.77
N GLU A 182 3.69 -26.11 0.28
CA GLU A 182 4.91 -25.36 0.52
C GLU A 182 6.04 -25.88 -0.37
N PRO A 183 6.79 -24.96 -1.03
CA PRO A 183 7.81 -25.37 -1.98
C PRO A 183 9.09 -25.83 -1.29
N ARG A 184 9.67 -26.89 -1.82
CA ARG A 184 10.98 -27.44 -1.47
C ARG A 184 11.86 -27.50 -2.72
N LEU A 185 13.01 -26.88 -2.65
CA LEU A 185 13.96 -26.85 -3.75
C LEU A 185 14.75 -28.15 -3.79
N CYS A 186 14.91 -28.74 -4.98
CA CYS A 186 15.66 -29.97 -5.19
C CYS A 186 16.66 -29.83 -6.36
N ASP A 187 17.46 -30.86 -6.62
CA ASP A 187 18.39 -30.96 -7.74
C ASP A 187 19.48 -29.87 -7.79
N PHE A 188 20.26 -29.73 -6.71
CA PHE A 188 21.45 -28.87 -6.64
C PHE A 188 22.68 -29.43 -7.43
N GLY A 189 22.50 -30.56 -8.12
CA GLY A 189 23.62 -31.31 -8.74
C GLY A 189 24.20 -30.67 -9.98
N GLN A 190 23.51 -29.81 -10.65
CA GLN A 190 23.86 -29.35 -11.98
C GLN A 190 24.79 -28.12 -11.99
N SER A 191 25.96 -28.27 -11.38
CA SER A 191 27.04 -27.34 -11.64
C SER A 191 27.64 -27.61 -13.01
N ARG A 192 27.29 -26.76 -14.00
CA ARG A 192 27.86 -26.71 -15.36
C ARG A 192 27.75 -27.97 -16.22
N LEU A 193 27.00 -27.88 -17.27
CA LEU A 193 27.22 -28.36 -18.65
C LEU A 193 28.20 -29.55 -18.82
N ALA A 194 28.19 -30.49 -17.89
CA ALA A 194 29.13 -31.63 -17.95
C ALA A 194 28.74 -32.65 -19.03
N ASP A 195 27.63 -32.42 -19.77
CA ASP A 195 27.24 -33.35 -20.85
C ASP A 195 26.49 -32.66 -21.97
N GLU A 196 27.01 -32.73 -23.15
CA GLU A 196 26.71 -31.98 -24.36
C GLU A 196 25.32 -32.19 -24.97
N GLN A 197 24.48 -33.08 -24.47
CA GLN A 197 23.38 -33.56 -25.30
C GLN A 197 21.93 -33.30 -24.84
N SER A 198 21.65 -32.78 -23.66
CA SER A 198 20.24 -32.69 -23.28
C SER A 198 19.82 -31.65 -22.24
N HIS A 199 20.00 -30.39 -22.53
CA HIS A 199 19.06 -29.41 -21.91
C HIS A 199 17.75 -29.53 -22.69
N SER A 200 16.66 -29.93 -22.01
CA SER A 200 15.34 -29.85 -22.61
C SER A 200 15.09 -28.38 -23.03
N LEU A 201 14.53 -28.18 -24.19
CA LEU A 201 14.24 -26.82 -24.75
C LEU A 201 13.57 -25.91 -23.73
N GLY A 202 12.67 -26.48 -22.90
CA GLY A 202 11.96 -25.75 -21.87
C GLY A 202 12.86 -25.18 -20.75
N THR A 203 14.00 -25.84 -20.45
CA THR A 203 14.93 -25.40 -19.39
C THR A 203 15.70 -24.15 -19.80
N LEU A 204 16.01 -23.97 -21.08
CA LEU A 204 16.78 -22.83 -21.57
C LEU A 204 16.12 -21.50 -21.27
N PHE A 205 14.79 -21.43 -21.25
CA PHE A 205 14.06 -20.18 -21.01
C PHE A 205 14.11 -19.69 -19.56
N PHE A 206 14.66 -20.50 -18.64
CA PHE A 206 14.95 -20.07 -17.25
C PHE A 206 16.42 -19.67 -17.05
N MET A 207 17.28 -20.01 -18.00
CA MET A 207 18.73 -19.79 -17.93
C MET A 207 19.08 -18.30 -18.11
N ALA A 208 20.03 -17.79 -17.34
CA ALA A 208 20.57 -16.46 -17.55
C ALA A 208 21.36 -16.41 -18.89
N PRO A 209 21.26 -15.33 -19.68
CA PRO A 209 21.89 -15.27 -21.00
C PRO A 209 23.41 -15.42 -20.96
N GLU A 210 24.09 -14.93 -19.94
CA GLU A 210 25.52 -15.10 -19.74
C GLU A 210 25.89 -16.54 -19.32
N GLN A 211 24.98 -17.29 -18.71
CA GLN A 211 25.18 -18.71 -18.36
C GLN A 211 25.27 -19.57 -19.63
N ALA A 212 24.67 -19.12 -20.74
CA ALA A 212 24.80 -19.76 -22.04
C ALA A 212 26.23 -19.66 -22.64
N ASP A 213 27.13 -18.90 -22.03
CA ASP A 213 28.54 -18.89 -22.36
C ASP A 213 29.25 -19.99 -21.54
N LEU A 214 29.71 -21.04 -22.21
CA LEU A 214 30.39 -22.18 -21.58
C LEU A 214 31.66 -21.80 -20.79
N LYS A 215 32.20 -20.62 -21.06
CA LYS A 215 33.39 -20.08 -20.36
C LYS A 215 33.06 -19.18 -19.18
N ALA A 216 31.78 -18.80 -19.04
CA ALA A 216 31.36 -17.90 -17.95
C ALA A 216 31.56 -18.56 -16.58
N VAL A 217 31.96 -17.79 -15.57
CA VAL A 217 32.09 -18.26 -14.18
C VAL A 217 30.71 -18.19 -13.52
N PRO A 218 30.24 -19.25 -12.82
CA PRO A 218 28.99 -19.25 -12.10
C PRO A 218 28.91 -18.12 -11.07
N ASP A 219 27.76 -17.46 -11.03
CA ASP A 219 27.51 -16.32 -10.17
C ASP A 219 26.08 -16.42 -9.59
N ALA A 220 25.86 -15.95 -8.35
CA ALA A 220 24.55 -15.93 -7.70
C ALA A 220 23.47 -15.20 -8.50
N ARG A 221 23.86 -14.30 -9.39
CA ARG A 221 22.95 -13.57 -10.30
C ARG A 221 22.35 -14.45 -11.40
N TRP A 222 22.88 -15.67 -11.63
CA TRP A 222 22.22 -16.65 -12.50
C TRP A 222 20.93 -17.15 -11.85
N ASP A 223 20.99 -17.50 -10.56
CA ASP A 223 19.82 -17.91 -9.80
C ASP A 223 18.81 -16.78 -9.62
N VAL A 224 19.29 -15.54 -9.51
CA VAL A 224 18.43 -14.35 -9.50
C VAL A 224 17.63 -14.19 -10.80
N TYR A 225 18.28 -14.40 -11.96
CA TYR A 225 17.60 -14.37 -13.25
C TYR A 225 16.56 -15.49 -13.35
N ALA A 226 16.97 -16.72 -13.02
CA ALA A 226 16.08 -17.88 -13.05
C ALA A 226 14.88 -17.72 -12.10
N LEU A 227 15.06 -17.10 -10.93
CA LEU A 227 14.00 -16.75 -10.02
C LEU A 227 13.03 -15.73 -10.66
N GLY A 228 13.54 -14.72 -11.36
CA GLY A 228 12.72 -13.80 -12.14
C GLY A 228 11.90 -14.49 -13.21
N ALA A 229 12.52 -15.41 -13.96
CA ALA A 229 11.86 -16.23 -14.96
C ALA A 229 10.79 -17.16 -14.35
N LEU A 230 11.06 -17.69 -13.17
CA LEU A 230 10.13 -18.51 -12.39
C LEU A 230 8.89 -17.71 -11.95
N ILE A 231 9.08 -16.54 -11.38
CA ILE A 231 7.96 -15.66 -10.96
C ILE A 231 7.14 -15.26 -12.20
N TYR A 232 7.81 -14.87 -13.27
CA TYR A 232 7.16 -14.56 -14.54
C TYR A 232 6.30 -15.73 -15.03
N ASN A 233 6.86 -16.95 -15.05
CA ASN A 233 6.16 -18.17 -15.48
C ASN A 233 4.94 -18.46 -14.58
N MET A 234 5.09 -18.39 -13.26
CA MET A 234 3.98 -18.61 -12.32
C MET A 234 2.80 -17.67 -12.58
N LEU A 235 3.08 -16.43 -12.98
CA LEU A 235 2.05 -15.41 -13.22
C LEU A 235 1.45 -15.46 -14.63
N THR A 236 2.22 -15.92 -15.64
CA THR A 236 1.81 -15.84 -17.05
C THR A 236 1.53 -17.19 -17.70
N GLY A 237 1.86 -18.30 -17.01
CA GLY A 237 1.75 -19.67 -17.51
C GLY A 237 2.87 -20.10 -18.45
N SER A 238 3.81 -19.20 -18.79
CA SER A 238 4.92 -19.49 -19.72
C SER A 238 6.17 -18.72 -19.29
N PRO A 239 7.39 -19.29 -19.41
CA PRO A 239 8.61 -18.55 -19.10
C PRO A 239 8.84 -17.39 -20.08
N PRO A 240 9.71 -16.41 -19.73
CA PRO A 240 10.05 -15.32 -20.64
C PRO A 240 10.67 -15.85 -21.94
N PHE A 241 10.39 -15.15 -23.03
CA PHE A 241 10.88 -15.47 -24.40
C PHE A 241 10.39 -16.79 -25.00
N ARG A 242 9.64 -17.62 -24.30
CA ARG A 242 9.06 -18.86 -24.84
C ARG A 242 7.87 -18.54 -25.72
N ASN A 243 7.96 -18.91 -26.99
CA ASN A 243 6.89 -18.90 -27.97
C ASN A 243 7.23 -19.95 -29.05
N GLU A 244 6.27 -20.29 -29.90
CA GLU A 244 6.42 -21.31 -30.96
C GLU A 244 7.60 -21.04 -31.90
N GLU A 245 7.78 -19.77 -32.29
CA GLU A 245 8.89 -19.37 -33.17
C GLU A 245 10.25 -19.63 -32.51
N ASN A 246 10.43 -19.22 -31.25
CA ASN A 246 11.68 -19.39 -30.53
C ASN A 246 11.97 -20.87 -30.22
N GLU A 247 10.93 -21.64 -29.87
CA GLU A 247 11.07 -23.10 -29.69
C GLU A 247 11.48 -23.79 -31.00
N SER A 248 10.84 -23.45 -32.11
CA SER A 248 11.19 -23.99 -33.43
C SER A 248 12.64 -23.66 -33.81
N ARG A 249 13.06 -22.40 -33.61
CA ARG A 249 14.46 -21.99 -33.90
C ARG A 249 15.49 -22.75 -33.06
N LEU A 250 15.20 -23.02 -31.79
CA LEU A 250 16.08 -23.77 -30.91
C LEU A 250 16.07 -25.28 -31.19
N SER A 251 14.93 -25.84 -31.62
CA SER A 251 14.78 -27.26 -31.92
C SER A 251 15.50 -27.70 -33.21
N GLN A 252 15.60 -26.79 -34.18
CA GLN A 252 16.28 -27.08 -35.48
C GLN A 252 17.79 -27.26 -35.35
N THR A 253 18.35 -26.97 -34.17
CA THR A 253 19.79 -27.01 -33.93
C THR A 253 20.19 -28.29 -33.19
N SER A 254 21.06 -29.08 -33.76
CA SER A 254 21.53 -30.36 -33.20
C SER A 254 22.64 -30.17 -32.15
N SER A 255 23.49 -29.15 -32.31
CA SER A 255 24.59 -28.87 -31.39
C SER A 255 24.09 -28.06 -30.18
N LEU A 256 24.53 -28.45 -28.97
CA LEU A 256 24.29 -27.70 -27.73
C LEU A 256 24.89 -26.30 -27.82
N GLU A 257 26.11 -26.20 -28.30
CA GLU A 257 26.83 -24.90 -28.38
C GLU A 257 26.14 -23.92 -29.29
N ASP A 258 25.67 -24.37 -30.46
CA ASP A 258 24.89 -23.53 -31.36
C ASP A 258 23.55 -23.14 -30.75
N ARG A 259 22.87 -24.06 -30.07
CA ARG A 259 21.60 -23.80 -29.38
C ARG A 259 21.75 -22.76 -28.30
N LEU A 260 22.81 -22.82 -27.49
CA LEU A 260 23.13 -21.81 -26.46
C LEU A 260 23.48 -20.47 -27.09
N SER A 261 24.21 -20.46 -28.20
CA SER A 261 24.52 -19.23 -28.96
C SER A 261 23.26 -18.56 -29.50
N ILE A 262 22.34 -19.35 -30.09
CA ILE A 262 21.04 -18.85 -30.59
C ILE A 262 20.21 -18.33 -29.44
N TYR A 263 20.09 -19.06 -28.34
CA TYR A 263 19.37 -18.61 -27.14
C TYR A 263 19.92 -17.28 -26.61
N ARG A 264 21.23 -17.17 -26.47
CA ARG A 264 21.89 -15.94 -26.03
C ARG A 264 21.57 -14.76 -26.94
N LYS A 265 21.70 -14.94 -28.26
CA LYS A 265 21.34 -13.90 -29.25
C LYS A 265 19.87 -13.53 -29.14
N LEU A 266 18.98 -14.51 -29.00
CA LEU A 266 17.56 -14.30 -28.85
C LEU A 266 17.23 -13.42 -27.65
N VAL A 267 17.80 -13.70 -26.47
CA VAL A 267 17.53 -12.90 -25.26
C VAL A 267 18.05 -11.47 -25.39
N TYR A 268 19.21 -11.28 -26.01
CA TYR A 268 19.78 -9.92 -26.20
C TYR A 268 19.08 -9.09 -27.30
N SER A 269 18.54 -9.73 -28.32
CA SER A 269 17.88 -9.05 -29.44
C SER A 269 16.37 -8.87 -29.27
N SER A 270 15.74 -9.63 -28.39
CA SER A 270 14.30 -9.56 -28.16
C SER A 270 13.89 -8.41 -27.26
N PRO A 271 12.69 -7.85 -27.47
CA PRO A 271 12.14 -6.88 -26.54
C PRO A 271 11.96 -7.50 -25.14
N LYS A 272 12.04 -6.66 -24.13
CA LYS A 272 11.87 -7.11 -22.74
C LYS A 272 10.53 -7.83 -22.54
N PRO A 273 10.49 -8.95 -21.81
CA PRO A 273 9.25 -9.65 -21.50
C PRO A 273 8.27 -8.73 -20.75
N ALA A 274 7.05 -8.60 -21.25
CA ALA A 274 6.08 -7.66 -20.69
C ALA A 274 4.72 -8.27 -20.32
N ARG A 275 4.50 -9.58 -20.54
CA ARG A 275 3.19 -10.23 -20.31
C ARG A 275 2.78 -10.16 -18.83
N HIS A 276 3.72 -10.25 -17.88
CA HIS A 276 3.47 -10.14 -16.45
C HIS A 276 2.84 -8.79 -16.04
N ARG A 277 3.11 -7.70 -16.80
CA ARG A 277 2.52 -6.38 -16.56
C ARG A 277 1.02 -6.32 -16.88
N ARG A 278 0.52 -7.25 -17.68
CA ARG A 278 -0.89 -7.35 -18.08
C ARG A 278 -1.71 -8.27 -17.17
N VAL A 279 -1.07 -8.94 -16.22
CA VAL A 279 -1.76 -9.79 -15.24
C VAL A 279 -2.58 -8.90 -14.31
N SER A 280 -3.88 -9.16 -14.21
CA SER A 280 -4.79 -8.37 -13.39
C SER A 280 -4.31 -8.33 -11.93
N ARG A 281 -4.33 -7.13 -11.33
CA ARG A 281 -3.97 -6.87 -9.93
C ARG A 281 -2.49 -7.07 -9.56
N VAL A 282 -1.59 -7.22 -10.54
CA VAL A 282 -0.15 -7.15 -10.28
C VAL A 282 0.20 -5.71 -9.91
N ASP A 283 0.89 -5.53 -8.78
CA ASP A 283 1.33 -4.20 -8.36
C ASP A 283 2.69 -3.84 -8.93
N GLN A 284 2.97 -2.53 -8.98
CA GLN A 284 4.18 -1.99 -9.57
C GLN A 284 5.46 -2.53 -8.93
N GLN A 285 5.46 -2.78 -7.61
CA GLN A 285 6.63 -3.30 -6.90
C GLN A 285 7.00 -4.71 -7.38
N LEU A 286 6.00 -5.58 -7.62
CA LEU A 286 6.25 -6.93 -8.14
C LEU A 286 6.74 -6.88 -9.59
N ILE A 287 6.19 -5.98 -10.41
CA ILE A 287 6.67 -5.74 -11.78
C ILE A 287 8.16 -5.34 -11.76
N GLU A 288 8.54 -4.39 -10.91
CA GLU A 288 9.94 -3.93 -10.77
C GLU A 288 10.89 -5.03 -10.30
N ILE A 289 10.43 -5.90 -9.38
CA ILE A 289 11.22 -7.05 -8.93
C ILE A 289 11.49 -7.99 -10.10
N ILE A 290 10.45 -8.36 -10.86
CA ILE A 290 10.57 -9.27 -12.02
C ILE A 290 11.47 -8.64 -13.09
N ASP A 291 11.22 -7.39 -13.47
CA ASP A 291 12.01 -6.70 -14.49
C ASP A 291 13.49 -6.59 -14.12
N ARG A 292 13.79 -6.33 -12.85
CA ARG A 292 15.14 -6.24 -12.36
C ARG A 292 15.83 -7.60 -12.31
N CYS A 293 15.15 -8.66 -11.90
CA CYS A 293 15.67 -10.01 -11.97
C CYS A 293 15.99 -10.42 -13.42
N LEU A 294 15.11 -10.10 -14.37
CA LEU A 294 15.23 -10.44 -15.80
C LEU A 294 16.12 -9.48 -16.59
N ALA A 295 16.81 -8.53 -15.95
CA ALA A 295 17.73 -7.67 -16.66
C ALA A 295 18.79 -8.50 -17.40
N THR A 296 19.01 -8.21 -18.69
CA THR A 296 20.01 -8.92 -19.52
C THR A 296 21.43 -8.67 -19.04
N ASP A 297 21.72 -7.45 -18.55
CA ASP A 297 22.96 -7.09 -17.90
C ASP A 297 22.96 -7.55 -16.43
N PRO A 298 23.85 -8.49 -16.01
CA PRO A 298 23.92 -8.97 -14.63
C PRO A 298 24.17 -7.85 -13.59
N ALA A 299 24.85 -6.77 -13.98
CA ALA A 299 25.13 -5.64 -13.07
C ALA A 299 23.86 -4.86 -12.68
N LYS A 300 22.82 -4.92 -13.52
CA LYS A 300 21.53 -4.27 -13.28
C LYS A 300 20.56 -5.14 -12.45
N ARG A 301 20.88 -6.41 -12.23
CA ARG A 301 20.07 -7.31 -11.40
C ARG A 301 20.25 -7.03 -9.91
N PHE A 302 19.51 -7.75 -9.10
CA PHE A 302 19.85 -7.86 -7.68
C PHE A 302 21.18 -8.62 -7.53
N PRO A 303 22.03 -8.24 -6.56
CA PRO A 303 23.35 -8.87 -6.41
C PRO A 303 23.28 -10.33 -5.97
N ASN A 304 22.21 -10.72 -5.26
CA ASN A 304 21.99 -12.06 -4.72
C ASN A 304 20.52 -12.31 -4.39
N ALA A 305 20.17 -13.53 -4.00
CA ALA A 305 18.83 -13.93 -3.60
C ALA A 305 18.32 -13.19 -2.35
N GLN A 306 19.22 -12.80 -1.41
CA GLN A 306 18.83 -12.03 -0.22
C GLN A 306 18.22 -10.67 -0.58
N ALA A 307 18.81 -9.96 -1.53
CA ALA A 307 18.28 -8.66 -1.96
C ALA A 307 16.89 -8.79 -2.63
N VAL A 308 16.60 -9.91 -3.30
CA VAL A 308 15.26 -10.21 -3.82
C VAL A 308 14.29 -10.50 -2.69
N LEU A 309 14.70 -11.34 -1.72
CA LEU A 309 13.91 -11.69 -0.55
C LEU A 309 13.51 -10.45 0.26
N ASP A 310 14.44 -9.53 0.47
CA ASP A 310 14.20 -8.27 1.18
C ASP A 310 13.15 -7.41 0.46
N LYS A 311 13.18 -7.37 -0.86
CA LYS A 311 12.17 -6.64 -1.65
C LYS A 311 10.80 -7.30 -1.62
N LEU A 312 10.73 -8.63 -1.74
CA LEU A 312 9.47 -9.37 -1.64
C LEU A 312 8.84 -9.21 -0.26
N THR A 313 9.63 -9.36 0.81
CA THR A 313 9.14 -9.20 2.19
C THR A 313 8.74 -7.76 2.52
N SER A 314 9.48 -6.78 2.02
CA SER A 314 9.16 -5.37 2.16
C SER A 314 7.83 -5.02 1.49
N ARG A 315 7.60 -5.54 0.26
CA ARG A 315 6.33 -5.43 -0.47
C ARG A 315 5.16 -6.02 0.33
N GLU A 316 5.34 -7.21 0.90
CA GLU A 316 4.31 -7.88 1.71
C GLU A 316 3.97 -7.07 2.97
N ARG A 317 5.00 -6.59 3.70
CA ARG A 317 4.82 -5.72 4.87
C ARG A 317 4.08 -4.43 4.52
N PHE A 318 4.40 -3.81 3.38
CA PHE A 318 3.73 -2.61 2.92
C PHE A 318 2.25 -2.87 2.60
N ARG A 319 1.94 -3.98 1.91
CA ARG A 319 0.57 -4.39 1.61
C ARG A 319 -0.24 -4.69 2.86
N ALA A 320 0.34 -5.39 3.83
CA ALA A 320 -0.31 -5.70 5.11
C ALA A 320 -0.61 -4.42 5.93
N ARG A 321 0.25 -3.38 5.83
CA ARG A 321 0.07 -2.11 6.54
C ARG A 321 -0.88 -1.13 5.85
N ARG A 322 -1.13 -1.28 4.55
CA ARG A 322 -2.02 -0.38 3.78
C ARG A 322 -3.39 -0.15 4.44
N PRO A 323 -4.16 -1.17 4.88
CA PRO A 323 -5.45 -0.94 5.51
C PRO A 323 -5.31 -0.16 6.82
N LEU A 324 -4.26 -0.40 7.61
CA LEU A 324 -3.99 0.34 8.86
C LEU A 324 -3.61 1.80 8.60
N ILE A 325 -2.81 2.07 7.56
CA ILE A 325 -2.45 3.43 7.15
C ILE A 325 -3.69 4.18 6.66
N LEU A 326 -4.54 3.54 5.85
CA LEU A 326 -5.81 4.11 5.40
C LEU A 326 -6.73 4.40 6.58
N LEU A 327 -6.88 3.47 7.53
CA LEU A 327 -7.68 3.66 8.73
C LEU A 327 -7.14 4.81 9.58
N GLY A 328 -5.80 4.86 9.77
CA GLY A 328 -5.12 5.91 10.52
C GLY A 328 -5.21 7.31 9.90
N LEU A 329 -5.44 7.41 8.59
CA LEU A 329 -5.59 8.68 7.88
C LEU A 329 -7.06 9.07 7.68
N VAL A 330 -7.89 8.12 7.30
CA VAL A 330 -9.31 8.35 6.99
C VAL A 330 -10.13 8.57 8.26
N LEU A 331 -9.85 7.81 9.33
CA LEU A 331 -10.61 7.93 10.58
C LEU A 331 -10.48 9.30 11.24
N PRO A 332 -9.28 9.89 11.43
CA PRO A 332 -9.14 11.26 11.93
C PRO A 332 -9.79 12.30 11.02
N LEU A 333 -9.71 12.12 9.70
CA LEU A 333 -10.35 13.03 8.74
C LEU A 333 -11.88 13.00 8.85
N LEU A 334 -12.48 11.82 8.95
CA LEU A 334 -13.92 11.66 9.18
C LEU A 334 -14.34 12.24 10.53
N LEU A 335 -13.54 12.02 11.57
CA LEU A 335 -13.79 12.54 12.90
C LEU A 335 -13.72 14.08 12.90
N LEU A 336 -12.77 14.65 12.20
CA LEU A 336 -12.66 16.10 12.00
C LEU A 336 -13.83 16.65 11.19
N LEU A 337 -14.29 15.94 10.16
CA LEU A 337 -15.47 16.30 9.36
C LEU A 337 -16.76 16.32 10.21
N CYS A 338 -16.85 15.46 11.23
CA CYS A 338 -18.00 15.43 12.15
C CYS A 338 -17.86 16.47 13.28
N ILE A 339 -16.67 16.63 13.85
CA ILE A 339 -16.46 17.53 15.00
C ILE A 339 -16.53 19.00 14.60
N VAL A 340 -15.97 19.38 13.43
CA VAL A 340 -15.94 20.79 13.01
C VAL A 340 -17.33 21.38 12.83
N PRO A 341 -18.30 20.76 12.14
CA PRO A 341 -19.66 21.26 12.04
C PRO A 341 -20.35 21.36 13.41
N LEU A 342 -20.18 20.31 14.26
CA LEU A 342 -20.77 20.28 15.59
C LEU A 342 -20.20 21.41 16.48
N ALA A 343 -18.88 21.62 16.44
CA ALA A 343 -18.23 22.71 17.15
C ALA A 343 -18.67 24.08 16.62
N PHE A 344 -18.89 24.19 15.30
CA PHE A 344 -19.39 25.42 14.70
C PHE A 344 -20.83 25.71 15.11
N GLU A 345 -21.71 24.71 15.14
CA GLU A 345 -23.10 24.88 15.64
C GLU A 345 -23.11 25.26 17.12
N THR A 346 -22.36 24.55 17.98
CA THR A 346 -22.29 24.87 19.41
C THR A 346 -21.70 26.26 19.67
N MET A 347 -20.70 26.67 18.90
CA MET A 347 -20.14 28.01 18.98
C MET A 347 -21.12 29.08 18.53
N LYS A 348 -21.86 28.82 17.46
CA LYS A 348 -22.93 29.74 16.97
C LYS A 348 -24.02 29.91 18.02
N ASP A 349 -24.47 28.83 18.64
CA ASP A 349 -25.47 28.86 19.70
C ASP A 349 -24.97 29.62 20.95
N ALA A 350 -23.71 29.38 21.32
CA ALA A 350 -23.05 30.08 22.43
C ALA A 350 -22.94 31.59 22.13
N VAL A 351 -22.55 31.97 20.91
CA VAL A 351 -22.47 33.37 20.48
C VAL A 351 -23.86 34.01 20.49
N ASN A 352 -24.88 33.35 19.95
CA ASN A 352 -26.25 33.85 19.93
C ASN A 352 -26.77 34.05 21.38
N THR A 353 -26.61 33.05 22.24
CA THR A 353 -27.02 33.12 23.64
C THR A 353 -26.28 34.24 24.40
N THR A 354 -24.97 34.40 24.12
CA THR A 354 -24.19 35.48 24.72
C THR A 354 -24.65 36.83 24.23
N GLN A 355 -24.95 36.98 22.94
CA GLN A 355 -25.42 38.22 22.36
C GLN A 355 -26.83 38.60 22.91
N GLU A 356 -27.72 37.61 23.02
CA GLU A 356 -29.05 37.83 23.66
C GLU A 356 -28.91 38.26 25.11
N ASN A 357 -28.04 37.61 25.88
CA ASN A 357 -27.78 37.96 27.27
C ASN A 357 -27.15 39.35 27.42
N LEU A 358 -26.21 39.72 26.54
CA LEU A 358 -25.61 41.06 26.52
C LEU A 358 -26.67 42.13 26.15
N THR A 359 -27.47 41.86 25.12
CA THR A 359 -28.56 42.78 24.71
C THR A 359 -29.58 42.98 25.83
N ARG A 360 -29.98 41.89 26.49
CA ARG A 360 -30.88 41.93 27.62
C ARG A 360 -30.31 42.76 28.79
N ARG A 361 -29.03 42.50 29.16
CA ARG A 361 -28.35 43.28 30.23
C ARG A 361 -28.20 44.74 29.85
N ALA A 362 -27.89 45.06 28.59
CA ALA A 362 -27.83 46.44 28.12
C ALA A 362 -29.21 47.12 28.24
N LEU A 363 -30.27 46.45 27.78
CA LEU A 363 -31.65 46.96 27.94
C LEU A 363 -32.05 47.16 29.40
N GLU A 364 -31.73 46.18 30.27
CA GLU A 364 -32.00 46.30 31.72
C GLU A 364 -31.22 47.47 32.32
N SER A 365 -29.95 47.70 31.92
CA SER A 365 -29.14 48.83 32.34
C SER A 365 -29.68 50.15 31.83
N ASP A 366 -30.11 50.20 30.56
CA ASP A 366 -30.70 51.39 29.94
C ASP A 366 -32.04 51.77 30.61
N VAL A 367 -32.89 50.77 30.90
CA VAL A 367 -34.13 50.97 31.63
C VAL A 367 -33.87 51.49 33.04
N LEU A 368 -32.87 50.89 33.74
CA LEU A 368 -32.49 51.38 35.07
C LEU A 368 -31.96 52.82 35.02
N SER A 369 -31.10 53.11 34.04
CA SER A 369 -30.56 54.47 33.83
C SER A 369 -31.67 55.48 33.49
N ALA A 370 -32.62 55.08 32.63
CA ALA A 370 -33.75 55.90 32.29
C ALA A 370 -34.65 56.16 33.50
N ASN A 371 -34.90 55.16 34.32
CA ASN A 371 -35.70 55.34 35.54
C ASN A 371 -34.96 56.24 36.55
N LEU A 372 -33.66 56.11 36.74
CA LEU A 372 -32.87 56.97 37.59
C LEU A 372 -32.87 58.39 37.10
N LEU A 373 -32.77 58.59 35.79
CA LEU A 373 -32.89 59.91 35.17
C LEU A 373 -34.29 60.52 35.36
N ALA A 374 -35.35 59.72 35.10
CA ALA A 374 -36.70 60.10 35.31
C ALA A 374 -36.97 60.54 36.77
N ASP A 375 -36.46 59.74 37.74
CA ASP A 375 -36.57 60.07 39.16
C ASP A 375 -35.80 61.36 39.51
N SER A 376 -34.64 61.56 38.86
CA SER A 376 -33.86 62.79 39.04
C SER A 376 -34.58 64.00 38.50
N ILE A 377 -35.16 63.85 37.31
CA ILE A 377 -35.95 64.92 36.69
C ILE A 377 -37.21 65.22 37.51
N ASN A 378 -37.90 64.18 37.97
CA ASN A 378 -39.08 64.38 38.82
C ASN A 378 -38.72 65.12 40.12
N ARG A 379 -37.59 64.75 40.77
CA ARG A 379 -37.10 65.45 41.96
C ARG A 379 -36.77 66.91 41.64
N GLU A 380 -36.08 67.15 40.53
CA GLU A 380 -35.78 68.51 40.07
C GLU A 380 -37.10 69.34 39.83
N LEU A 381 -38.06 68.71 39.18
CA LEU A 381 -39.38 69.37 38.93
C LEU A 381 -40.13 69.69 40.26
N GLU A 382 -40.11 68.68 41.18
CA GLU A 382 -40.76 68.91 42.48
C GLU A 382 -40.02 70.01 43.28
N ASP A 383 -38.70 70.02 43.28
CA ASP A 383 -37.92 71.08 43.91
C ASP A 383 -38.20 72.43 43.25
N ARG A 384 -38.32 72.48 41.92
CA ARG A 384 -38.70 73.72 41.20
C ARG A 384 -40.11 74.12 41.46
N ARG A 385 -41.03 73.17 41.54
CA ARG A 385 -42.43 73.47 41.91
C ARG A 385 -42.45 74.09 43.30
N HIS A 386 -41.76 73.48 44.27
CA HIS A 386 -41.73 74.04 45.65
C HIS A 386 -41.09 75.42 45.71
N GLU A 387 -40.03 75.64 44.92
CA GLU A 387 -39.38 76.94 44.77
C GLU A 387 -40.38 77.97 44.20
N LEU A 388 -41.11 77.64 43.15
CA LEU A 388 -42.16 78.54 42.56
C LEU A 388 -43.32 78.82 43.52
N GLU A 389 -43.74 77.76 44.26
CA GLU A 389 -44.78 77.90 45.28
C GLU A 389 -44.31 78.85 46.40
N THR A 390 -43.05 78.75 46.82
CA THR A 390 -42.48 79.64 47.80
C THR A 390 -42.37 81.08 47.32
N LEU A 391 -41.93 81.25 46.08
CA LEU A 391 -41.87 82.57 45.45
C LEU A 391 -43.27 83.15 45.22
N ALA A 392 -44.22 82.32 44.83
CA ALA A 392 -45.63 82.77 44.65
C ALA A 392 -46.33 83.15 45.96
N ALA A 393 -45.82 82.61 47.11
CA ALA A 393 -46.25 82.98 48.45
C ALA A 393 -45.62 84.28 48.90
N ASP A 394 -44.50 84.71 48.34
CA ASP A 394 -43.78 85.93 48.65
C ASP A 394 -44.67 87.16 48.15
N SER A 395 -44.97 88.00 49.07
CA SER A 395 -45.80 89.15 48.78
C SER A 395 -45.15 90.14 47.81
N LEU A 396 -43.85 90.36 47.95
CA LEU A 396 -43.04 91.23 47.08
C LEU A 396 -42.95 90.70 45.67
N PHE A 397 -42.80 89.35 45.49
CA PHE A 397 -42.80 88.73 44.19
C PHE A 397 -44.19 88.84 43.49
N ARG A 398 -45.26 88.53 44.22
CA ARG A 398 -46.63 88.64 43.70
C ARG A 398 -46.97 90.06 43.26
N GLU A 399 -46.60 91.05 44.05
CA GLU A 399 -46.84 92.46 43.74
C GLU A 399 -46.01 92.86 42.49
N SER A 400 -44.78 92.43 42.39
CA SER A 400 -43.94 92.73 41.24
C SER A 400 -44.41 92.06 39.96
N VAL A 401 -44.97 90.85 40.02
CA VAL A 401 -45.54 90.14 38.87
C VAL A 401 -46.91 90.78 38.46
N ALA A 402 -47.73 91.15 39.44
CA ALA A 402 -49.01 91.85 39.19
C ALA A 402 -48.74 93.20 38.56
N GLU A 403 -47.74 93.90 39.00
CA GLU A 403 -47.38 95.23 38.47
C GLU A 403 -46.83 95.10 37.03
N LEU A 404 -46.03 93.98 36.76
CA LEU A 404 -45.56 93.67 35.41
C LEU A 404 -46.71 93.34 34.44
N ALA A 405 -47.75 92.65 34.91
CA ALA A 405 -48.93 92.26 34.12
C ALA A 405 -49.81 93.48 33.79
N THR A 406 -49.87 94.47 34.62
CA THR A 406 -50.76 95.65 34.50
C THR A 406 -50.09 96.80 33.74
N LYS A 407 -48.78 96.97 33.79
CA LYS A 407 -48.04 98.01 33.08
C LYS A 407 -47.77 97.68 31.63
N ILE A 408 -48.58 98.21 30.73
CA ILE A 408 -48.41 98.06 29.29
C ILE A 408 -47.43 99.14 28.78
N THR A 409 -46.19 98.80 28.57
CA THR A 409 -45.19 99.34 27.63
C THR A 409 -44.26 100.51 27.97
N ALA A 410 -44.37 101.25 29.04
CA ALA A 410 -43.47 102.43 29.15
C ALA A 410 -42.41 102.38 30.27
N ASP A 411 -42.49 101.52 31.29
CA ASP A 411 -41.59 101.57 32.40
C ASP A 411 -41.24 100.14 32.95
N ARG A 412 -40.76 99.32 32.07
CA ARG A 412 -40.41 97.92 32.42
C ARG A 412 -39.01 97.76 33.01
N GLU A 413 -38.12 98.70 32.78
CA GLU A 413 -36.75 98.61 33.21
C GLU A 413 -36.52 98.45 34.72
N PRO A 414 -37.23 99.23 35.58
CA PRO A 414 -37.08 99.00 37.00
C PRO A 414 -37.67 97.69 37.51
N LEU A 415 -38.69 97.18 36.86
CA LEU A 415 -39.35 95.92 37.25
C LEU A 415 -38.50 94.68 36.88
N THR A 416 -37.84 94.71 35.73
CA THR A 416 -36.94 93.62 35.32
C THR A 416 -35.71 93.59 36.24
N LEU A 417 -35.21 94.77 36.64
CA LEU A 417 -34.10 94.87 37.61
C LEU A 417 -34.51 94.36 38.99
N ARG A 418 -35.73 94.49 39.37
CA ARG A 418 -36.27 94.02 40.67
C ARG A 418 -36.45 92.49 40.61
N LEU A 419 -36.91 91.90 39.52
CA LEU A 419 -37.01 90.48 39.29
C LEU A 419 -35.62 89.84 39.23
N ASP A 420 -34.66 90.48 38.56
CA ASP A 420 -33.27 90.03 38.49
C ASP A 420 -32.59 90.07 39.86
N ARG A 421 -32.98 91.00 40.74
CA ARG A 421 -32.49 91.05 42.11
C ARG A 421 -33.06 89.89 42.93
N LEU A 422 -34.44 89.75 42.86
CA LEU A 422 -35.10 88.62 43.54
C LEU A 422 -34.55 87.26 43.13
N LYS A 423 -34.27 87.10 41.82
CA LYS A 423 -33.59 85.88 41.34
C LYS A 423 -32.21 85.69 41.96
N ARG A 424 -31.41 86.77 42.00
CA ARG A 424 -30.09 86.70 42.61
C ARG A 424 -30.15 86.34 44.09
N GLU A 425 -31.04 86.95 44.81
CA GLU A 425 -31.24 86.64 46.24
C GLU A 425 -31.72 85.22 46.44
N ASN A 426 -32.58 84.73 45.57
CA ASN A 426 -32.98 83.31 45.60
C ASN A 426 -31.84 82.38 45.20
N ASP A 427 -31.03 82.72 44.20
CA ASP A 427 -29.85 81.93 43.77
C ASP A 427 -28.77 81.89 44.88
N GLU A 428 -28.56 83.00 45.62
CA GLU A 428 -27.65 83.05 46.78
C GLU A 428 -28.16 82.19 47.93
N ARG A 429 -29.46 82.25 48.23
CA ARG A 429 -30.09 81.39 49.22
C ARG A 429 -30.05 79.93 48.87
N LEU A 430 -30.16 79.54 47.61
CA LEU A 430 -30.06 78.18 47.13
C LEU A 430 -28.62 77.69 47.17
N LYS A 431 -27.63 78.54 46.92
CA LYS A 431 -26.19 78.21 47.07
C LYS A 431 -25.83 77.93 48.55
N GLU A 432 -26.35 78.71 49.48
CA GLU A 432 -26.14 78.45 50.91
C GLU A 432 -26.75 77.13 51.36
N LEU A 433 -27.79 76.62 50.65
CA LEU A 433 -28.36 75.28 50.88
C LEU A 433 -27.69 74.18 50.11
N SER A 434 -26.47 74.43 49.56
CA SER A 434 -25.67 73.46 48.76
C SER A 434 -26.39 72.90 47.52
N ARG A 435 -27.34 73.61 47.01
CA ARG A 435 -28.02 73.27 45.78
C ARG A 435 -27.36 74.02 44.62
N VAL A 436 -26.62 73.26 43.78
CA VAL A 436 -26.04 73.85 42.58
C VAL A 436 -27.12 73.97 41.52
N LEU A 437 -27.45 75.19 41.25
CA LEU A 437 -28.48 75.52 40.29
C LEU A 437 -27.95 76.48 39.23
N ASP A 438 -27.76 75.94 38.07
CA ASP A 438 -27.65 76.75 36.86
C ASP A 438 -29.10 76.97 36.32
N SER A 439 -29.86 77.81 36.96
CA SER A 439 -31.26 78.02 36.71
C SER A 439 -31.48 79.26 35.88
N SER A 440 -32.04 79.10 34.71
CA SER A 440 -32.57 80.20 33.97
C SER A 440 -34.08 80.33 34.23
N TRP A 441 -34.46 81.48 34.71
CA TRP A 441 -35.88 81.80 34.90
C TRP A 441 -36.43 82.57 33.74
N PHE A 442 -37.65 82.27 33.36
CA PHE A 442 -38.40 83.07 32.38
C PHE A 442 -39.85 83.14 32.75
N LEU A 443 -40.46 84.28 32.43
CA LEU A 443 -41.89 84.50 32.59
C LEU A 443 -42.52 84.57 31.24
N LEU A 444 -43.55 83.73 31.03
CA LEU A 444 -44.39 83.74 29.84
C LEU A 444 -45.74 84.47 30.17
N ASP A 445 -46.26 85.23 29.25
CA ASP A 445 -47.66 85.76 29.40
C ASP A 445 -48.65 84.61 29.01
N SER A 446 -49.97 84.95 29.16
CA SER A 446 -51.02 84.00 28.84
C SER A 446 -51.03 83.55 27.36
N ALA A 447 -50.32 84.24 26.51
CA ALA A 447 -50.14 83.89 25.10
C ALA A 447 -48.86 83.08 24.85
N GLY A 448 -48.11 82.70 25.91
CA GLY A 448 -46.85 81.94 25.80
C GLY A 448 -45.65 82.79 25.36
N ILE A 449 -45.77 84.11 25.34
CA ILE A 449 -44.69 85.00 24.92
C ILE A 449 -43.77 85.26 26.10
N GLN A 450 -42.50 85.06 25.95
CA GLN A 450 -41.52 85.28 26.97
C GLN A 450 -41.40 86.81 27.25
N ARG A 451 -41.72 87.21 28.46
CA ARG A 451 -41.70 88.61 28.91
C ARG A 451 -40.46 88.97 29.72
N TRP A 452 -39.85 87.99 30.32
CA TRP A 452 -38.61 88.16 31.09
C TRP A 452 -37.82 86.81 31.10
N ARG A 453 -36.48 86.93 31.16
CA ARG A 453 -35.55 85.79 31.29
C ARG A 453 -34.30 86.25 32.04
N SER A 454 -33.82 85.44 32.96
CA SER A 454 -32.52 85.62 33.65
C SER A 454 -31.84 84.28 33.92
N PRO A 455 -30.59 84.08 33.60
CA PRO A 455 -29.73 85.07 32.94
C PRO A 455 -30.08 85.16 31.44
N LYS A 456 -29.71 86.27 30.81
CA LYS A 456 -29.83 86.43 29.36
C LYS A 456 -28.95 85.36 28.74
N SER A 457 -29.52 84.53 27.92
CA SER A 457 -28.73 83.43 27.28
C SER A 457 -27.57 84.02 26.49
N PRO A 458 -26.31 83.48 26.70
CA PRO A 458 -25.13 83.90 25.93
C PRO A 458 -25.17 83.43 24.49
N ARG A 459 -26.18 82.64 24.07
CA ARG A 459 -26.21 81.97 22.76
C ARG A 459 -27.12 82.72 21.70
N ALA A 460 -27.41 84.00 21.86
CA ALA A 460 -28.17 84.72 20.88
C ALA A 460 -27.32 85.46 19.81
N ASP A 461 -26.04 85.51 19.97
CA ASP A 461 -25.08 86.24 19.06
C ASP A 461 -24.11 85.37 18.29
N GLU A 462 -24.26 84.05 18.27
CA GLU A 462 -23.54 83.20 17.35
C GLU A 462 -24.52 82.50 16.43
N ASN A 463 -24.93 83.21 15.38
CA ASN A 463 -25.05 82.83 13.98
C ASN A 463 -25.28 84.07 13.15
#